data_6561e5ffe8b6d379f0d9d9ce2808be7d
#
_entry.id   6561e5ffe8b6d379f0d9d9ce2808be7d
#
_cell.length_a   1.000
_cell.length_b   1.000
_cell.length_c   1.000
_cell.angle_alpha   90.00
_cell.angle_beta   90.00
_cell.angle_gamma   90.00
#
_symmetry.space_group_name_H-M   'P 1'
#
loop_
_entity.id
_entity.type
_entity.pdbx_description
1 polymer ?
#
loop_
_entity_poly.entity_id
_entity_poly.type
_entity_poly.pdbx_seq_one_letter_code
_entity_poly.pdbx_strand_id
1 'polypeptide(L)'
;MNTPSLNDLIELGAVQDAQGLQGQIKVRPHSSDPVALLSSKELWLSLIPRRSAGVAESHEQASLKLYKVKQAKMHSGTVVIALDGITDRDQAEALKGARILVGRDVFPKADSNSYYWVDLIGCTAVNLQGEILGNVIDVNDNGAHGIIALGDLETKIVKQLVPFVKEAVQSVDLPNKLITLDWQADW
;
A
#
# COMPACT_ATOMS: atom_id res chain seq x y z
N MET A 1 7.80 24.21 -4.72
CA MET A 1 7.28 22.98 -4.08
C MET A 1 8.31 21.90 -4.28
N ASN A 2 8.86 21.34 -3.22
CA ASN A 2 9.82 20.24 -3.35
C ASN A 2 9.10 18.99 -3.86
N THR A 3 9.54 18.45 -4.99
CA THR A 3 9.09 17.13 -5.43
C THR A 3 9.61 16.11 -4.42
N PRO A 4 8.73 15.29 -3.81
CA PRO A 4 9.18 14.28 -2.85
C PRO A 4 10.10 13.26 -3.53
N SER A 5 11.00 12.69 -2.77
CA SER A 5 11.79 11.55 -3.23
C SER A 5 10.87 10.35 -3.46
N LEU A 6 11.18 9.52 -4.44
CA LEU A 6 10.44 8.26 -4.66
C LEU A 6 10.43 7.37 -3.42
N ASN A 7 11.43 7.51 -2.54
CA ASN A 7 11.52 6.78 -1.28
C ASN A 7 10.50 7.26 -0.22
N ASP A 8 9.95 8.47 -0.39
CA ASP A 8 8.94 9.05 0.51
C ASP A 8 7.52 8.77 0.03
N LEU A 9 7.39 8.08 -1.09
CA LEU A 9 6.11 7.74 -1.72
C LEU A 9 5.83 6.25 -1.61
N ILE A 10 4.53 5.94 -1.46
CA ILE A 10 4.04 4.56 -1.43
C ILE A 10 3.27 4.29 -2.72
N GLU A 11 3.62 3.21 -3.42
CA GLU A 11 2.92 2.79 -4.64
C GLU A 11 1.62 2.08 -4.29
N LEU A 12 0.50 2.58 -4.81
CA LEU A 12 -0.84 2.06 -4.58
C LEU A 12 -1.37 1.19 -5.71
N GLY A 13 -0.80 1.32 -6.90
CA GLY A 13 -1.24 0.61 -8.09
C GLY A 13 -0.66 1.20 -9.37
N ALA A 14 -1.19 0.74 -10.49
CA ALA A 14 -0.78 1.20 -11.82
C ALA A 14 -1.98 1.50 -12.71
N VAL A 15 -1.83 2.48 -13.59
CA VAL A 15 -2.83 2.80 -14.62
C VAL A 15 -2.88 1.66 -15.64
N GLN A 16 -4.01 0.98 -15.70
CA GLN A 16 -4.24 -0.13 -16.62
C GLN A 16 -4.64 0.34 -18.00
N ASP A 17 -5.59 1.29 -18.06
CA ASP A 17 -6.14 1.81 -19.31
C ASP A 17 -6.90 3.14 -19.11
N ALA A 18 -7.29 3.79 -20.20
CA ALA A 18 -8.26 4.86 -20.18
C ALA A 18 -9.68 4.29 -20.04
N GLN A 19 -10.55 5.00 -19.31
CA GLN A 19 -11.94 4.62 -19.08
C GLN A 19 -12.89 5.69 -19.65
N GLY A 20 -13.70 5.31 -20.64
CA GLY A 20 -14.66 6.22 -21.26
C GLY A 20 -14.00 7.34 -22.08
N LEU A 21 -14.78 8.40 -22.38
CA LEU A 21 -14.36 9.51 -23.24
C LEU A 21 -13.93 10.76 -22.45
N GLN A 22 -14.23 10.80 -21.15
CA GLN A 22 -14.05 11.98 -20.30
C GLN A 22 -12.70 12.02 -19.57
N GLY A 23 -11.68 11.31 -20.04
CA GLY A 23 -10.36 11.34 -19.46
C GLY A 23 -10.22 10.60 -18.12
N GLN A 24 -11.13 9.69 -17.80
CA GLN A 24 -10.97 8.84 -16.61
C GLN A 24 -9.91 7.76 -16.86
N ILE A 25 -9.19 7.40 -15.82
CA ILE A 25 -8.21 6.30 -15.83
C ILE A 25 -8.73 5.11 -15.04
N LYS A 26 -8.47 3.92 -15.56
CA LYS A 26 -8.72 2.65 -14.89
C LYS A 26 -7.44 2.18 -14.22
N VAL A 27 -7.50 1.99 -12.92
CA VAL A 27 -6.34 1.66 -12.09
C VAL A 27 -6.48 0.25 -11.53
N ARG A 28 -5.42 -0.53 -11.66
CA ARG A 28 -5.28 -1.80 -10.96
C ARG A 28 -4.61 -1.55 -9.62
N PRO A 29 -5.33 -1.67 -8.50
CA PRO A 29 -4.75 -1.49 -7.18
C PRO A 29 -3.85 -2.67 -6.82
N HIS A 30 -2.84 -2.44 -5.97
CA HIS A 30 -2.01 -3.50 -5.39
C HIS A 30 -2.69 -4.18 -4.20
N SER A 31 -3.61 -3.46 -3.53
CA SER A 31 -4.38 -3.99 -2.41
C SER A 31 -5.77 -4.45 -2.83
N SER A 32 -6.27 -5.51 -2.21
CA SER A 32 -7.67 -5.95 -2.33
C SER A 32 -8.65 -4.92 -1.73
N ASP A 33 -8.20 -4.14 -0.76
CA ASP A 33 -8.93 -3.01 -0.17
C ASP A 33 -8.20 -1.69 -0.46
N PRO A 34 -8.54 -0.99 -1.56
CA PRO A 34 -7.82 0.20 -2.01
C PRO A 34 -8.31 1.49 -1.34
N VAL A 35 -8.56 1.49 -0.03
CA VAL A 35 -9.08 2.65 0.72
C VAL A 35 -8.20 3.88 0.51
N ALA A 36 -6.88 3.74 0.56
CA ALA A 36 -5.95 4.84 0.34
C ALA A 36 -6.11 5.47 -1.05
N LEU A 37 -6.33 4.65 -2.08
CA LEU A 37 -6.53 5.11 -3.45
C LEU A 37 -7.89 5.82 -3.62
N LEU A 38 -8.93 5.34 -2.92
CA LEU A 38 -10.29 5.91 -2.97
C LEU A 38 -10.42 7.21 -2.17
N SER A 39 -9.65 7.38 -1.11
CA SER A 39 -9.72 8.53 -0.20
C SER A 39 -8.71 9.64 -0.50
N SER A 40 -7.69 9.37 -1.31
CA SER A 40 -6.66 10.35 -1.65
C SER A 40 -7.21 11.49 -2.49
N LYS A 41 -6.90 12.72 -2.08
CA LYS A 41 -7.26 13.94 -2.82
C LYS A 41 -6.23 14.30 -3.89
N GLU A 42 -5.00 13.81 -3.73
CA GLU A 42 -3.87 14.05 -4.60
C GLU A 42 -3.08 12.77 -4.80
N LEU A 43 -2.63 12.52 -6.01
CA LEU A 43 -1.85 11.34 -6.38
C LEU A 43 -0.63 11.75 -7.21
N TRP A 44 0.49 11.13 -6.94
CA TRP A 44 1.67 11.23 -7.78
C TRP A 44 1.64 10.12 -8.85
N LEU A 45 1.83 10.49 -10.10
CA LEU A 45 2.00 9.54 -11.19
C LEU A 45 3.44 9.54 -11.65
N SER A 46 4.04 8.36 -11.67
CA SER A 46 5.38 8.13 -12.19
C SER A 46 5.27 7.47 -13.55
N LEU A 47 5.56 8.24 -14.60
CA LEU A 47 5.66 7.73 -15.96
C LEU A 47 7.08 7.22 -16.17
N ILE A 48 7.23 5.94 -16.42
CA ILE A 48 8.47 5.37 -16.96
C ILE A 48 8.36 5.49 -18.46
N PRO A 49 9.30 6.17 -19.14
CA PRO A 49 9.29 6.25 -20.59
C PRO A 49 9.22 4.84 -21.18
N ARG A 50 8.33 4.61 -22.15
CA ARG A 50 8.30 3.34 -22.88
C ARG A 50 9.65 3.17 -23.57
N ARG A 51 10.38 2.13 -23.24
CA ARG A 51 11.59 1.74 -23.96
C ARG A 51 11.26 1.57 -25.44
N SER A 52 11.70 2.48 -26.26
CA SER A 52 11.88 2.23 -27.69
C SER A 52 13.04 1.25 -27.81
N ALA A 53 12.80 0.09 -28.40
CA ALA A 53 13.84 -0.91 -28.62
C ALA A 53 15.03 -0.27 -29.36
N GLY A 54 16.18 -0.13 -28.67
CA GLY A 54 17.43 0.21 -29.35
C GLY A 54 18.28 1.36 -28.78
N VAL A 55 17.99 1.94 -27.61
CA VAL A 55 18.86 2.97 -27.01
C VAL A 55 19.39 2.51 -25.67
N ALA A 56 20.73 2.45 -25.56
CA ALA A 56 21.47 2.13 -24.36
C ALA A 56 21.23 3.17 -23.25
N GLU A 57 21.16 2.66 -22.03
CA GLU A 57 21.30 3.28 -20.72
C GLU A 57 21.55 4.79 -20.67
N SER A 58 20.51 5.58 -20.75
CA SER A 58 20.45 6.87 -20.11
C SER A 58 19.61 6.73 -18.83
N HIS A 59 20.10 7.25 -17.71
CA HIS A 59 19.36 7.39 -16.45
C HIS A 59 18.17 8.34 -16.69
N GLU A 60 17.15 7.89 -17.41
CA GLU A 60 15.89 8.62 -17.53
C GLU A 60 15.17 8.56 -16.20
N GLN A 61 15.28 9.66 -15.47
CA GLN A 61 14.51 9.89 -14.27
C GLN A 61 13.03 9.75 -14.61
N ALA A 62 12.35 8.80 -13.97
CA ALA A 62 10.91 8.67 -14.08
C ALA A 62 10.28 10.04 -13.77
N SER A 63 9.52 10.60 -14.71
CA SER A 63 8.87 11.89 -14.48
C SER A 63 7.76 11.72 -13.46
N LEU A 64 7.92 12.35 -12.30
CA LEU A 64 6.95 12.33 -11.21
C LEU A 64 6.07 13.58 -11.32
N LYS A 65 4.77 13.40 -11.49
CA LYS A 65 3.81 14.49 -11.63
C LYS A 65 2.65 14.33 -10.65
N LEU A 66 2.32 15.43 -9.95
CA LEU A 66 1.19 15.49 -9.03
C LEU A 66 -0.11 15.80 -9.78
N TYR A 67 -1.16 15.05 -9.46
CA TYR A 67 -2.51 15.28 -9.95
C TYR A 67 -3.49 15.36 -8.79
N LYS A 68 -4.47 16.27 -8.88
CA LYS A 68 -5.61 16.30 -7.97
C LYS A 68 -6.67 15.30 -8.42
N VAL A 69 -7.26 14.60 -7.48
CA VAL A 69 -8.34 13.64 -7.71
C VAL A 69 -9.67 14.36 -7.62
N LYS A 70 -10.44 14.35 -8.70
CA LYS A 70 -11.83 14.84 -8.73
C LYS A 70 -12.79 13.80 -8.20
N GLN A 71 -12.58 12.55 -8.58
CA GLN A 71 -13.42 11.43 -8.18
C GLN A 71 -12.61 10.13 -8.26
N ALA A 72 -12.83 9.23 -7.31
CA ALA A 72 -12.36 7.86 -7.34
C ALA A 72 -13.50 6.93 -6.92
N LYS A 73 -13.69 5.82 -7.62
CA LYS A 73 -14.73 4.83 -7.32
C LYS A 73 -14.30 3.43 -7.72
N MET A 74 -14.79 2.44 -6.97
CA MET A 74 -14.62 1.03 -7.32
C MET A 74 -15.43 0.67 -8.56
N HIS A 75 -14.85 -0.14 -9.43
CA HIS A 75 -15.51 -0.72 -10.59
C HIS A 75 -14.92 -2.10 -10.91
N SER A 76 -15.66 -3.16 -10.62
CA SER A 76 -15.29 -4.54 -10.99
C SER A 76 -13.84 -4.92 -10.64
N GLY A 77 -13.44 -4.73 -9.38
CA GLY A 77 -12.09 -5.07 -8.90
C GLY A 77 -10.97 -4.09 -9.30
N THR A 78 -11.33 -3.00 -9.98
CA THR A 78 -10.44 -1.89 -10.34
C THR A 78 -10.97 -0.59 -9.77
N VAL A 79 -10.13 0.45 -9.75
CA VAL A 79 -10.54 1.79 -9.35
C VAL A 79 -10.56 2.69 -10.57
N VAL A 80 -11.69 3.38 -10.80
CA VAL A 80 -11.81 4.40 -11.84
C VAL A 80 -11.61 5.77 -11.21
N ILE A 81 -10.64 6.53 -11.73
CA ILE A 81 -10.24 7.83 -11.19
C ILE A 81 -10.37 8.91 -12.26
N ALA A 82 -11.01 10.01 -11.89
CA ALA A 82 -11.00 11.25 -12.65
C ALA A 82 -9.96 12.20 -12.05
N LEU A 83 -8.98 12.59 -12.86
CA LEU A 83 -7.90 13.50 -12.48
C LEU A 83 -8.18 14.92 -12.98
N ASP A 84 -7.74 15.91 -12.22
CA ASP A 84 -7.81 17.30 -12.66
C ASP A 84 -6.80 17.55 -13.79
N GLY A 85 -7.26 18.25 -14.84
CA GLY A 85 -6.45 18.51 -16.04
C GLY A 85 -6.41 17.37 -17.06
N ILE A 86 -7.04 16.24 -16.80
CA ILE A 86 -7.25 15.13 -17.76
C ILE A 86 -8.70 15.13 -18.17
N THR A 87 -9.00 15.56 -19.40
CA THR A 87 -10.37 15.85 -19.86
C THR A 87 -10.83 14.97 -21.02
N ASP A 88 -9.91 14.27 -21.66
CA ASP A 88 -10.20 13.42 -22.81
C ASP A 88 -9.46 12.07 -22.72
N ARG A 89 -9.88 11.15 -23.59
CA ARG A 89 -9.36 9.79 -23.62
C ARG A 89 -7.89 9.73 -23.99
N ASP A 90 -7.42 10.55 -24.91
CA ASP A 90 -6.03 10.53 -25.40
C ASP A 90 -5.06 10.91 -24.29
N GLN A 91 -5.42 11.92 -23.48
CA GLN A 91 -4.66 12.30 -22.29
C GLN A 91 -4.64 11.16 -21.25
N ALA A 92 -5.75 10.47 -21.04
CA ALA A 92 -5.82 9.33 -20.13
C ALA A 92 -5.01 8.13 -20.66
N GLU A 93 -5.03 7.86 -21.96
CA GLU A 93 -4.22 6.80 -22.59
C GLU A 93 -2.71 7.10 -22.50
N ALA A 94 -2.30 8.36 -22.54
CA ALA A 94 -0.91 8.75 -22.32
C ALA A 94 -0.39 8.40 -20.93
N LEU A 95 -1.29 8.23 -19.94
CA LEU A 95 -0.95 7.81 -18.58
C LEU A 95 -0.91 6.28 -18.40
N LYS A 96 -1.23 5.51 -19.42
CA LYS A 96 -1.22 4.04 -19.35
C LYS A 96 0.17 3.50 -18.96
N GLY A 97 0.19 2.63 -17.96
CA GLY A 97 1.41 2.06 -17.39
C GLY A 97 2.07 2.95 -16.31
N ALA A 98 1.54 4.15 -16.05
CA ALA A 98 2.03 4.98 -14.96
C ALA A 98 1.80 4.31 -13.61
N ARG A 99 2.80 4.38 -12.72
CA ARG A 99 2.63 3.98 -11.32
C ARG A 99 1.95 5.09 -10.56
N ILE A 100 1.03 4.72 -9.70
CA ILE A 100 0.30 5.65 -8.84
C ILE A 100 0.87 5.55 -7.43
N LEU A 101 1.31 6.70 -6.93
CA LEU A 101 1.97 6.82 -5.64
C LEU A 101 1.30 7.91 -4.80
N VAL A 102 1.44 7.79 -3.50
CA VAL A 102 0.94 8.77 -2.53
C VAL A 102 1.99 9.03 -1.46
N GLY A 103 2.03 10.26 -0.94
CA GLY A 103 2.90 10.59 0.19
C GLY A 103 2.50 9.80 1.44
N ARG A 104 3.46 9.44 2.27
CA ARG A 104 3.19 8.74 3.54
C ARG A 104 2.31 9.54 4.48
N ASP A 105 2.38 10.86 4.42
CA ASP A 105 1.60 11.81 5.21
C ASP A 105 0.13 11.91 4.76
N VAL A 106 -0.15 11.59 3.49
CA VAL A 106 -1.50 11.60 2.90
C VAL A 106 -2.22 10.27 3.11
N PHE A 107 -1.49 9.23 3.49
CA PHE A 107 -2.12 7.98 3.89
C PHE A 107 -3.14 8.29 4.99
N PRO A 108 -4.42 7.87 4.85
CA PRO A 108 -5.37 8.02 5.94
C PRO A 108 -4.67 7.49 7.18
N LYS A 109 -4.48 8.37 8.19
CA LYS A 109 -4.03 7.87 9.49
C LYS A 109 -5.01 6.78 9.82
N ALA A 110 -4.52 5.55 9.83
CA ALA A 110 -5.33 4.42 10.20
C ALA A 110 -6.13 4.84 11.43
N ASP A 111 -7.44 4.72 11.40
CA ASP A 111 -8.21 4.71 12.63
C ASP A 111 -7.39 3.89 13.58
N SER A 112 -7.32 4.26 14.86
CA SER A 112 -6.39 3.73 15.87
C SER A 112 -6.25 2.19 15.91
N ASN A 113 -6.92 1.47 15.02
CA ASN A 113 -6.95 0.02 14.84
C ASN A 113 -6.60 -0.47 13.41
N SER A 114 -6.27 0.39 12.45
CA SER A 114 -5.88 -0.02 11.08
C SER A 114 -4.39 0.17 10.91
N TYR A 115 -3.62 -0.88 11.09
CA TYR A 115 -2.18 -0.91 10.85
C TYR A 115 -1.90 -1.37 9.43
N TYR A 116 -0.94 -0.74 8.76
CA TYR A 116 -0.43 -1.31 7.52
C TYR A 116 0.38 -2.56 7.88
N TRP A 117 0.01 -3.67 7.32
CA TRP A 117 0.61 -4.97 7.64
C TRP A 117 2.12 -4.99 7.45
N VAL A 118 2.61 -4.22 6.47
CA VAL A 118 4.05 -4.06 6.25
C VAL A 118 4.76 -3.40 7.44
N ASP A 119 4.08 -2.53 8.17
CA ASP A 119 4.66 -1.84 9.33
C ASP A 119 4.73 -2.76 10.57
N LEU A 120 3.95 -3.83 10.58
CA LEU A 120 3.97 -4.84 11.64
C LEU A 120 5.15 -5.80 11.52
N ILE A 121 5.70 -5.98 10.30
CA ILE A 121 6.84 -6.86 10.08
C ILE A 121 8.07 -6.32 10.82
N GLY A 122 8.70 -7.18 11.60
CA GLY A 122 9.84 -6.82 12.45
C GLY A 122 9.46 -6.33 13.85
N CYS A 123 8.15 -6.21 14.17
CA CYS A 123 7.71 -5.97 15.54
C CYS A 123 7.91 -7.20 16.41
N THR A 124 8.23 -6.98 17.70
CA THR A 124 8.26 -8.03 18.72
C THR A 124 6.85 -8.24 19.27
N ALA A 125 6.39 -9.48 19.26
CA ALA A 125 5.13 -9.86 19.85
C ALA A 125 5.32 -10.37 21.29
N VAL A 126 4.55 -9.82 22.21
CA VAL A 126 4.52 -10.24 23.62
C VAL A 126 3.09 -10.60 24.02
N ASN A 127 2.97 -11.51 24.99
CA ASN A 127 1.66 -11.82 25.59
C ASN A 127 1.30 -10.78 26.68
N LEU A 128 0.11 -10.96 27.29
CA LEU A 128 -0.36 -10.10 28.37
C LEU A 128 0.52 -10.17 29.64
N GLN A 129 1.30 -11.23 29.79
CA GLN A 129 2.24 -11.44 30.89
C GLN A 129 3.61 -10.81 30.61
N GLY A 130 3.83 -10.29 29.39
CA GLY A 130 5.11 -9.70 28.96
C GLY A 130 6.11 -10.73 28.43
N GLU A 131 5.70 -11.98 28.19
CA GLU A 131 6.55 -12.99 27.59
C GLU A 131 6.64 -12.80 26.08
N ILE A 132 7.85 -12.96 25.53
CA ILE A 132 8.11 -12.81 24.09
C ILE A 132 7.61 -14.06 23.36
N LEU A 133 6.62 -13.87 22.49
CA LEU A 133 6.11 -14.92 21.61
C LEU A 133 6.94 -15.10 20.33
N GLY A 134 7.64 -14.07 19.91
CA GLY A 134 8.47 -14.03 18.70
C GLY A 134 8.41 -12.69 18.01
N ASN A 135 8.96 -12.63 16.81
CA ASN A 135 8.86 -11.44 15.96
C ASN A 135 7.86 -11.68 14.83
N VAL A 136 7.21 -10.60 14.38
CA VAL A 136 6.39 -10.67 13.17
C VAL A 136 7.31 -10.80 11.97
N ILE A 137 7.26 -11.94 11.31
CA ILE A 137 8.09 -12.23 10.12
C ILE A 137 7.30 -12.10 8.82
N ASP A 138 5.99 -12.27 8.89
CA ASP A 138 5.09 -12.11 7.74
C ASP A 138 3.67 -11.79 8.21
N VAL A 139 2.88 -11.19 7.33
CA VAL A 139 1.45 -10.95 7.55
C VAL A 139 0.71 -11.28 6.27
N ASN A 140 -0.21 -12.23 6.36
CA ASN A 140 -1.00 -12.73 5.22
C ASN A 140 -2.48 -12.42 5.41
N ASP A 141 -3.16 -12.12 4.33
CA ASP A 141 -4.62 -12.03 4.29
C ASP A 141 -5.21 -13.34 3.76
N ASN A 142 -6.08 -13.95 4.54
CA ASN A 142 -6.83 -15.12 4.09
C ASN A 142 -8.22 -14.78 3.54
N GLY A 143 -8.51 -13.49 3.33
CA GLY A 143 -9.78 -12.98 2.83
C GLY A 143 -10.86 -12.76 3.90
N ALA A 144 -10.67 -13.28 5.11
CA ALA A 144 -11.55 -13.05 6.25
C ALA A 144 -10.88 -12.17 7.32
N HIS A 145 -9.61 -12.43 7.63
CA HIS A 145 -8.80 -11.67 8.59
C HIS A 145 -7.32 -11.72 8.18
N GLY A 146 -6.55 -10.74 8.64
CA GLY A 146 -5.08 -10.84 8.60
C GLY A 146 -4.60 -11.97 9.51
N ILE A 147 -3.53 -12.65 9.12
CA ILE A 147 -2.83 -13.62 9.95
C ILE A 147 -1.39 -13.15 10.12
N ILE A 148 -0.96 -12.98 11.37
CA ILE A 148 0.40 -12.65 11.71
C ILE A 148 1.20 -13.95 11.86
N ALA A 149 2.29 -14.08 11.13
CA ALA A 149 3.25 -15.15 11.34
C ALA A 149 4.33 -14.67 12.33
N LEU A 150 4.38 -15.32 13.48
CA LEU A 150 5.40 -15.09 14.50
C LEU A 150 6.52 -16.10 14.35
N GLY A 151 7.73 -15.64 14.49
CA GLY A 151 8.89 -16.53 14.39
C GLY A 151 10.21 -15.80 14.62
N ASP A 152 11.26 -16.35 14.05
CA ASP A 152 12.61 -15.81 14.13
C ASP A 152 12.92 -14.99 12.88
N LEU A 153 13.39 -13.75 13.07
CA LEU A 153 13.67 -12.81 11.96
C LEU A 153 14.84 -13.26 11.07
N GLU A 154 15.81 -13.98 11.63
CA GLU A 154 17.00 -14.40 10.89
C GLU A 154 16.73 -15.67 10.08
N THR A 155 16.14 -16.68 10.72
CA THR A 155 15.88 -17.99 10.09
C THR A 155 14.59 -18.02 9.27
N LYS A 156 13.69 -17.05 9.46
CA LYS A 156 12.34 -17.00 8.89
C LYS A 156 11.48 -18.22 9.21
N ILE A 157 11.83 -18.94 10.27
CA ILE A 157 11.04 -20.10 10.71
C ILE A 157 9.81 -19.59 11.46
N VAL A 158 8.63 -19.92 10.94
CA VAL A 158 7.34 -19.62 11.59
C VAL A 158 7.17 -20.56 12.77
N LYS A 159 6.92 -19.98 13.95
CA LYS A 159 6.62 -20.73 15.18
C LYS A 159 5.13 -20.77 15.46
N GLN A 160 4.44 -19.65 15.21
CA GLN A 160 3.02 -19.49 15.49
C GLN A 160 2.33 -18.64 14.44
N LEU A 161 1.05 -18.90 14.23
CA LEU A 161 0.16 -18.09 13.39
C LEU A 161 -0.94 -17.52 14.28
N VAL A 162 -1.05 -16.19 14.32
CA VAL A 162 -2.01 -15.49 15.18
C VAL A 162 -2.95 -14.68 14.32
N PRO A 163 -4.29 -14.86 14.45
CA PRO A 163 -5.24 -14.05 13.71
C PRO A 163 -5.17 -12.58 14.16
N PHE A 164 -5.14 -11.65 13.18
CA PHE A 164 -5.15 -10.21 13.46
C PHE A 164 -6.59 -9.73 13.69
N VAL A 165 -7.14 -10.09 14.82
CA VAL A 165 -8.49 -9.74 15.27
C VAL A 165 -8.44 -9.03 16.62
N LYS A 166 -9.49 -8.26 16.93
CA LYS A 166 -9.55 -7.47 18.19
C LYS A 166 -9.42 -8.31 19.46
N GLU A 167 -9.86 -9.55 19.38
CA GLU A 167 -9.80 -10.50 20.49
C GLU A 167 -8.36 -10.96 20.77
N ALA A 168 -7.53 -11.06 19.73
CA ALA A 168 -6.15 -11.50 19.85
C ALA A 168 -5.16 -10.34 19.97
N VAL A 169 -5.39 -9.21 19.30
CA VAL A 169 -4.48 -8.06 19.30
C VAL A 169 -4.97 -7.00 20.28
N GLN A 170 -4.29 -6.86 21.40
CA GLN A 170 -4.65 -5.90 22.45
C GLN A 170 -4.09 -4.49 22.17
N SER A 171 -2.86 -4.40 21.74
CA SER A 171 -2.24 -3.12 21.37
C SER A 171 -1.12 -3.29 20.37
N VAL A 172 -0.88 -2.24 19.58
CA VAL A 172 0.24 -2.13 18.65
C VAL A 172 0.95 -0.81 18.88
N ASP A 173 2.22 -0.88 19.20
CA ASP A 173 3.11 0.26 19.39
C ASP A 173 4.18 0.23 18.29
N LEU A 174 3.87 0.85 17.16
CA LEU A 174 4.77 0.89 16.00
C LEU A 174 6.08 1.64 16.28
N PRO A 175 6.09 2.79 17.01
CA PRO A 175 7.32 3.48 17.36
C PRO A 175 8.32 2.61 18.11
N ASN A 176 7.83 1.76 19.04
CA ASN A 176 8.65 0.84 19.82
C ASN A 176 8.76 -0.55 19.20
N LYS A 177 8.13 -0.77 18.04
CA LYS A 177 8.05 -2.07 17.36
C LYS A 177 7.58 -3.20 18.28
N LEU A 178 6.50 -2.95 19.00
CA LEU A 178 5.93 -3.87 19.97
C LEU A 178 4.46 -4.16 19.66
N ILE A 179 4.07 -5.44 19.71
CA ILE A 179 2.68 -5.86 19.59
C ILE A 179 2.34 -6.67 20.83
N THR A 180 1.27 -6.29 21.52
CA THR A 180 0.75 -7.05 22.67
C THR A 180 -0.42 -7.91 22.22
N LEU A 181 -0.31 -9.21 22.47
CA LEU A 181 -1.28 -10.20 22.05
C LEU A 181 -1.90 -10.89 23.27
N ASP A 182 -3.21 -11.12 23.22
CA ASP A 182 -3.87 -12.08 24.11
C ASP A 182 -3.74 -13.48 23.49
N TRP A 183 -2.54 -14.04 23.62
CA TRP A 183 -2.15 -15.33 23.04
C TRP A 183 -1.17 -16.05 23.95
N GLN A 184 -1.18 -17.37 23.90
CA GLN A 184 -0.27 -18.17 24.72
C GLN A 184 0.85 -18.77 23.87
N ALA A 185 2.02 -18.95 24.49
CA ALA A 185 3.20 -19.45 23.79
C ALA A 185 3.09 -20.92 23.35
N ASP A 186 2.14 -21.65 23.93
CA ASP A 186 1.90 -23.08 23.73
C ASP A 186 0.67 -23.40 22.86
N TRP A 187 0.09 -22.39 22.22
CA TRP A 187 -1.09 -22.55 21.35
C TRP A 187 -0.75 -22.78 19.89
#